data_b60d3ff0c35535252a4a1af93e9adb72
#
_entry.id   b60d3ff0c35535252a4a1af93e9adb72
#
_cell.length_a   1.000
_cell.length_b   1.000
_cell.length_c   1.000
_cell.angle_alpha   90.00
_cell.angle_beta   90.00
_cell.angle_gamma   90.00
#
_symmetry.space_group_name_H-M   'P 1'
#
loop_
_entity.id
_entity.type
_entity.pdbx_description
1 polymer ?
#
loop_
_entity_poly.entity_id
_entity_poly.type
_entity_poly.pdbx_seq_one_letter_code
_entity_poly.pdbx_strand_id
1 'polypeptide(L)'
;AIGLEYCTAQDVAAMQVKLDQLVDQANTLCQTDLEKVFYVHEWLVQNIAYDREHLSDDVQDDHNLRGALLEGTSVCDGYAKTYALTLRKLGITGVLVTSKDIGHAWNMVELDGNWYQVDCTWDDPVDGSDQLGYCMHKHLLCTTEEMNTNHNDDGDDSVAFDLENLGTQNIVNLATDDTYENTWWKDKKSAIFPCGGDWYYASGERLFWRDDLGDCDSNLALEDDSGVVAGSIALDGTLLVATDKQACEQSSWIKQYELDPASHEVTEKKKESLQSIGIAAQWDGIYYAVSQQEYHQDVRQYIKTRDIPVPTATPTAVP
;
A
#
# COMPACT_ATOMS: atom_id res chain seq x y z
N ALA A 1 -12.28 -11.86 -21.20
CA ALA A 1 -11.27 -11.04 -21.88
C ALA A 1 -11.65 -9.56 -21.71
N ILE A 2 -11.62 -9.07 -20.48
CA ILE A 2 -11.91 -7.66 -20.20
C ILE A 2 -10.56 -6.94 -20.14
N GLY A 3 -10.32 -6.03 -21.08
CA GLY A 3 -9.20 -5.10 -21.04
C GLY A 3 -7.94 -5.47 -21.83
N LEU A 4 -7.95 -6.50 -22.67
CA LEU A 4 -6.80 -6.82 -23.54
C LEU A 4 -6.73 -5.94 -24.82
N GLU A 5 -7.73 -5.12 -25.08
CA GLU A 5 -7.72 -4.24 -26.25
C GLU A 5 -6.73 -3.07 -26.16
N TYR A 6 -6.30 -2.74 -24.95
CA TYR A 6 -5.44 -1.58 -24.66
C TYR A 6 -4.04 -1.95 -24.13
N CYS A 7 -3.78 -3.22 -23.83
CA CYS A 7 -2.48 -3.69 -23.39
C CYS A 7 -1.70 -4.37 -24.50
N THR A 8 -0.48 -3.95 -24.72
CA THR A 8 0.45 -4.64 -25.62
C THR A 8 1.01 -5.91 -24.96
N ALA A 9 1.56 -6.83 -25.75
CA ALA A 9 2.28 -7.98 -25.19
C ALA A 9 3.47 -7.57 -24.30
N GLN A 10 4.05 -6.40 -24.55
CA GLN A 10 5.12 -5.84 -23.74
C GLN A 10 4.59 -5.37 -22.40
N ASP A 11 3.41 -4.71 -22.34
CA ASP A 11 2.79 -4.30 -21.09
C ASP A 11 2.42 -5.51 -20.22
N VAL A 12 1.87 -6.56 -20.84
CA VAL A 12 1.56 -7.82 -20.12
C VAL A 12 2.81 -8.43 -19.51
N ALA A 13 3.92 -8.46 -20.26
CA ALA A 13 5.20 -8.98 -19.75
C ALA A 13 5.75 -8.08 -18.62
N ALA A 14 5.64 -6.77 -18.73
CA ALA A 14 6.07 -5.83 -17.69
C ALA A 14 5.24 -5.95 -16.42
N MET A 15 3.91 -6.03 -16.52
CA MET A 15 3.02 -6.28 -15.39
C MET A 15 3.33 -7.61 -14.69
N GLN A 16 3.62 -8.67 -15.48
CA GLN A 16 4.01 -9.96 -14.92
C GLN A 16 5.29 -9.84 -14.08
N VAL A 17 6.30 -9.12 -14.59
CA VAL A 17 7.56 -8.88 -13.85
C VAL A 17 7.29 -8.14 -12.54
N LYS A 18 6.46 -7.10 -12.56
CA LYS A 18 6.11 -6.33 -11.35
C LYS A 18 5.39 -7.19 -10.32
N LEU A 19 4.41 -7.99 -10.75
CA LEU A 19 3.71 -8.92 -9.87
C LEU A 19 4.65 -9.96 -9.26
N ASP A 20 5.56 -10.52 -10.07
CA ASP A 20 6.53 -11.51 -9.59
C ASP A 20 7.48 -10.87 -8.57
N GLN A 21 7.92 -9.63 -8.79
CA GLN A 21 8.72 -8.87 -7.83
C GLN A 21 8.00 -8.66 -6.50
N LEU A 22 6.72 -8.24 -6.53
CA LEU A 22 5.91 -8.07 -5.33
C LEU A 22 5.72 -9.38 -4.56
N VAL A 23 5.47 -10.48 -5.27
CA VAL A 23 5.35 -11.83 -4.70
C VAL A 23 6.66 -12.28 -4.05
N ASP A 24 7.78 -12.06 -4.73
CA ASP A 24 9.11 -12.40 -4.21
C ASP A 24 9.46 -11.58 -2.95
N GLN A 25 9.12 -10.29 -2.94
CA GLN A 25 9.28 -9.43 -1.76
C GLN A 25 8.43 -9.93 -0.59
N ALA A 26 7.13 -10.18 -0.80
CA ALA A 26 6.24 -10.70 0.22
C ALA A 26 6.74 -12.04 0.79
N ASN A 27 7.20 -12.96 -0.06
CA ASN A 27 7.76 -14.24 0.39
C ASN A 27 9.10 -14.10 1.12
N THR A 28 9.87 -13.06 0.83
CA THR A 28 11.16 -12.82 1.49
C THR A 28 10.99 -12.16 2.85
N LEU A 29 10.06 -11.23 2.96
CA LEU A 29 9.89 -10.37 4.12
C LEU A 29 8.88 -10.92 5.14
N CYS A 30 7.94 -11.76 4.70
CA CYS A 30 6.81 -12.24 5.48
C CYS A 30 6.86 -13.77 5.67
N GLN A 31 6.51 -14.23 6.87
CA GLN A 31 6.56 -15.64 7.24
C GLN A 31 5.16 -16.30 7.21
N THR A 32 4.11 -15.55 7.52
CA THR A 32 2.73 -16.04 7.63
C THR A 32 1.85 -15.47 6.52
N ASP A 33 0.70 -16.07 6.29
CA ASP A 33 -0.27 -15.57 5.32
C ASP A 33 -0.88 -14.23 5.77
N LEU A 34 -1.08 -14.04 7.07
CA LEU A 34 -1.49 -12.74 7.63
C LEU A 34 -0.48 -11.64 7.27
N GLU A 35 0.81 -11.88 7.50
CA GLU A 35 1.86 -10.93 7.17
C GLU A 35 1.92 -10.61 5.68
N LYS A 36 1.73 -11.61 4.80
CA LYS A 36 1.70 -11.41 3.36
C LYS A 36 0.48 -10.59 2.91
N VAL A 37 -0.69 -10.89 3.45
CA VAL A 37 -1.92 -10.12 3.21
C VAL A 37 -1.73 -8.67 3.61
N PHE A 38 -1.16 -8.44 4.80
CA PHE A 38 -0.85 -7.13 5.34
C PHE A 38 0.17 -6.39 4.45
N TYR A 39 1.29 -7.04 4.12
CA TYR A 39 2.35 -6.46 3.29
C TYR A 39 1.86 -6.04 1.90
N VAL A 40 1.02 -6.86 1.26
CA VAL A 40 0.46 -6.51 -0.06
C VAL A 40 -0.48 -5.32 0.03
N HIS A 41 -1.27 -5.19 1.10
CA HIS A 41 -2.08 -4.01 1.36
C HIS A 41 -1.20 -2.75 1.47
N GLU A 42 -0.19 -2.77 2.34
CA GLU A 42 0.75 -1.66 2.52
C GLU A 42 1.44 -1.27 1.20
N TRP A 43 1.88 -2.28 0.45
CA TRP A 43 2.55 -2.04 -0.82
C TRP A 43 1.62 -1.31 -1.80
N LEU A 44 0.37 -1.74 -1.93
CA LEU A 44 -0.57 -1.10 -2.85
C LEU A 44 -0.82 0.37 -2.45
N VAL A 45 -1.15 0.61 -1.19
CA VAL A 45 -1.42 1.96 -0.68
C VAL A 45 -0.19 2.89 -0.84
N GLN A 46 1.02 2.35 -0.71
CA GLN A 46 2.24 3.16 -0.83
C GLN A 46 2.74 3.35 -2.26
N ASN A 47 2.32 2.52 -3.21
CA ASN A 47 2.87 2.51 -4.56
C ASN A 47 1.86 2.85 -5.66
N ILE A 48 0.59 2.99 -5.33
CA ILE A 48 -0.46 3.40 -6.26
C ILE A 48 -1.09 4.67 -5.71
N ALA A 49 -1.26 5.68 -6.56
CA ALA A 49 -2.02 6.88 -6.24
C ALA A 49 -3.45 6.77 -6.81
N TYR A 50 -4.45 7.20 -6.03
CA TYR A 50 -5.83 7.16 -6.50
C TYR A 50 -6.09 8.24 -7.56
N ASP A 51 -6.57 7.85 -8.75
CA ASP A 51 -6.89 8.77 -9.83
C ASP A 51 -8.25 9.43 -9.64
N ARG A 52 -8.23 10.68 -9.18
CA ARG A 52 -9.44 11.49 -9.01
C ARG A 52 -9.89 12.22 -10.27
N GLU A 53 -8.97 12.53 -11.16
CA GLU A 53 -9.26 13.39 -12.31
C GLU A 53 -10.03 12.62 -13.37
N HIS A 54 -9.82 11.31 -13.46
CA HIS A 54 -10.41 10.45 -14.49
C HIS A 54 -11.55 9.56 -13.99
N LEU A 55 -12.14 9.85 -12.83
CA LEU A 55 -13.30 9.09 -12.29
C LEU A 55 -14.50 9.00 -13.23
N SER A 56 -14.65 9.98 -14.14
CA SER A 56 -15.77 10.07 -15.06
C SER A 56 -15.42 9.74 -16.52
N ASP A 57 -14.15 9.55 -16.78
CA ASP A 57 -13.67 9.27 -18.12
C ASP A 57 -13.50 7.76 -18.27
N ASP A 58 -13.94 7.22 -19.44
CA ASP A 58 -13.68 5.81 -19.79
C ASP A 58 -12.18 5.58 -20.08
N VAL A 59 -11.29 6.09 -19.22
CA VAL A 59 -9.85 5.82 -19.28
C VAL A 59 -9.64 4.42 -18.74
N GLN A 60 -9.63 3.46 -19.62
CA GLN A 60 -9.61 2.03 -19.24
C GLN A 60 -8.32 1.59 -18.54
N ASP A 61 -7.25 2.37 -18.64
CA ASP A 61 -5.98 2.04 -17.99
C ASP A 61 -6.07 2.14 -16.46
N ASP A 62 -6.88 3.06 -15.93
CA ASP A 62 -7.05 3.25 -14.48
C ASP A 62 -7.93 2.18 -13.83
N HIS A 63 -8.72 1.46 -14.64
CA HIS A 63 -9.57 0.36 -14.20
C HIS A 63 -8.90 -1.03 -14.30
N ASN A 64 -7.61 -1.08 -14.56
CA ASN A 64 -6.92 -2.34 -14.76
C ASN A 64 -5.52 -2.37 -14.14
N LEU A 65 -4.88 -3.54 -14.23
CA LEU A 65 -3.53 -3.77 -13.70
C LEU A 65 -2.45 -2.89 -14.30
N ARG A 66 -2.64 -2.37 -15.51
CA ARG A 66 -1.64 -1.55 -16.18
C ARG A 66 -1.46 -0.22 -15.46
N GLY A 67 -2.56 0.48 -15.15
CA GLY A 67 -2.53 1.70 -14.35
C GLY A 67 -1.86 1.47 -13.00
N ALA A 68 -2.33 0.47 -12.26
CA ALA A 68 -1.80 0.14 -10.94
C ALA A 68 -0.31 -0.25 -10.93
N LEU A 69 0.11 -1.13 -11.86
CA LEU A 69 1.46 -1.71 -11.82
C LEU A 69 2.50 -0.97 -12.67
N LEU A 70 2.11 -0.35 -13.78
CA LEU A 70 3.07 0.30 -14.68
C LEU A 70 3.06 1.81 -14.58
N GLU A 71 1.91 2.41 -14.24
CA GLU A 71 1.76 3.86 -14.17
C GLU A 71 1.70 4.37 -12.72
N GLY A 72 1.38 3.50 -11.76
CA GLY A 72 1.27 3.85 -10.34
C GLY A 72 0.09 4.74 -10.02
N THR A 73 -0.93 4.77 -10.87
CA THR A 73 -2.23 5.36 -10.58
C THR A 73 -3.35 4.44 -10.99
N SER A 74 -4.42 4.45 -10.21
CA SER A 74 -5.58 3.63 -10.50
C SER A 74 -6.80 4.11 -9.74
N VAL A 75 -7.97 3.60 -10.13
CA VAL A 75 -9.18 3.65 -9.34
C VAL A 75 -9.39 2.31 -8.61
N CYS A 76 -10.48 2.16 -7.88
CA CYS A 76 -10.76 0.99 -7.03
C CYS A 76 -10.59 -0.37 -7.73
N ASP A 77 -10.98 -0.47 -8.98
CA ASP A 77 -10.85 -1.69 -9.81
C ASP A 77 -9.40 -2.17 -9.96
N GLY A 78 -8.46 -1.26 -10.18
CA GLY A 78 -7.04 -1.61 -10.34
C GLY A 78 -6.40 -2.04 -9.02
N TYR A 79 -6.72 -1.35 -7.91
CA TYR A 79 -6.31 -1.78 -6.57
C TYR A 79 -6.81 -3.19 -6.27
N ALA A 80 -8.12 -3.39 -6.38
CA ALA A 80 -8.76 -4.65 -6.02
C ALA A 80 -8.29 -5.83 -6.89
N LYS A 81 -8.13 -5.62 -8.19
CA LYS A 81 -7.60 -6.64 -9.12
C LYS A 81 -6.15 -6.97 -8.85
N THR A 82 -5.32 -5.96 -8.56
CA THR A 82 -3.90 -6.16 -8.24
C THR A 82 -3.73 -6.92 -6.94
N TYR A 83 -4.50 -6.55 -5.92
CA TYR A 83 -4.50 -7.23 -4.63
C TYR A 83 -4.87 -8.70 -4.76
N ALA A 84 -6.03 -9.01 -5.33
CA ALA A 84 -6.51 -10.39 -5.50
C ALA A 84 -5.54 -11.24 -6.33
N LEU A 85 -4.98 -10.70 -7.41
CA LEU A 85 -4.05 -11.43 -8.26
C LEU A 85 -2.70 -11.70 -7.56
N THR A 86 -2.22 -10.75 -6.76
CA THR A 86 -1.00 -10.92 -5.96
C THR A 86 -1.19 -12.00 -4.91
N LEU A 87 -2.28 -11.95 -4.13
CA LEU A 87 -2.60 -12.97 -3.14
C LEU A 87 -2.70 -14.37 -3.74
N ARG A 88 -3.37 -14.47 -4.89
CA ARG A 88 -3.45 -15.73 -5.61
C ARG A 88 -2.07 -16.30 -5.96
N LYS A 89 -1.15 -15.47 -6.43
CA LYS A 89 0.24 -15.88 -6.71
C LYS A 89 1.00 -16.30 -5.46
N LEU A 90 0.63 -15.75 -4.30
CA LEU A 90 1.15 -16.15 -2.99
C LEU A 90 0.49 -17.43 -2.45
N GLY A 91 -0.52 -17.98 -3.15
CA GLY A 91 -1.27 -19.16 -2.71
C GLY A 91 -2.35 -18.87 -1.67
N ILE A 92 -2.71 -17.60 -1.48
CA ILE A 92 -3.73 -17.13 -0.54
C ILE A 92 -5.03 -16.91 -1.30
N THR A 93 -6.15 -17.41 -0.76
CA THR A 93 -7.46 -17.23 -1.37
C THR A 93 -7.91 -15.77 -1.21
N GLY A 94 -8.04 -15.08 -2.34
CA GLY A 94 -8.56 -13.72 -2.41
C GLY A 94 -9.52 -13.56 -3.56
N VAL A 95 -10.61 -12.83 -3.35
CA VAL A 95 -11.64 -12.57 -4.35
C VAL A 95 -11.87 -11.07 -4.52
N LEU A 96 -12.34 -10.69 -5.71
CA LEU A 96 -12.80 -9.34 -6.00
C LEU A 96 -14.26 -9.21 -5.56
N VAL A 97 -14.59 -8.16 -4.84
CA VAL A 97 -15.96 -7.78 -4.50
C VAL A 97 -16.33 -6.52 -5.28
N THR A 98 -17.55 -6.44 -5.77
CA THR A 98 -18.10 -5.25 -6.42
C THR A 98 -19.49 -4.96 -5.90
N SER A 99 -19.81 -3.69 -5.73
CA SER A 99 -21.17 -3.19 -5.48
C SER A 99 -21.54 -2.16 -6.55
N LYS A 100 -22.71 -2.32 -7.12
CA LYS A 100 -23.25 -1.38 -8.11
C LYS A 100 -23.86 -0.15 -7.46
N ASP A 101 -24.40 -0.31 -6.25
CA ASP A 101 -25.10 0.75 -5.55
C ASP A 101 -24.14 1.89 -5.16
N ILE A 102 -22.92 1.54 -4.78
CA ILE A 102 -21.88 2.52 -4.48
C ILE A 102 -20.85 2.69 -5.62
N GLY A 103 -20.95 1.90 -6.70
CA GLY A 103 -20.02 1.98 -7.83
C GLY A 103 -18.58 1.70 -7.44
N HIS A 104 -18.33 0.69 -6.64
CA HIS A 104 -17.04 0.43 -6.00
C HIS A 104 -16.60 -1.03 -6.13
N ALA A 105 -15.29 -1.26 -6.00
CA ALA A 105 -14.67 -2.58 -5.99
C ALA A 105 -13.60 -2.69 -4.89
N TRP A 106 -13.62 -3.81 -4.17
CA TRP A 106 -12.68 -4.15 -3.10
C TRP A 106 -12.44 -5.66 -3.04
N ASN A 107 -11.99 -6.21 -1.94
CA ASN A 107 -11.60 -7.61 -1.83
C ASN A 107 -12.18 -8.30 -0.59
N MET A 108 -12.24 -9.62 -0.66
CA MET A 108 -12.27 -10.49 0.50
C MET A 108 -11.09 -11.46 0.44
N VAL A 109 -10.57 -11.82 1.60
CA VAL A 109 -9.49 -12.79 1.76
C VAL A 109 -9.89 -13.88 2.76
N GLU A 110 -9.38 -15.08 2.55
CA GLU A 110 -9.54 -16.19 3.49
C GLU A 110 -8.22 -16.40 4.24
N LEU A 111 -8.28 -16.30 5.57
CA LEU A 111 -7.18 -16.58 6.47
C LEU A 111 -7.64 -17.58 7.54
N ASP A 112 -6.93 -18.68 7.69
CA ASP A 112 -7.21 -19.73 8.67
C ASP A 112 -8.67 -20.25 8.64
N GLY A 113 -9.26 -20.26 7.44
CA GLY A 113 -10.62 -20.74 7.19
C GLY A 113 -11.73 -19.69 7.47
N ASN A 114 -11.37 -18.46 7.83
CA ASN A 114 -12.28 -17.34 8.02
C ASN A 114 -12.13 -16.31 6.90
N TRP A 115 -13.25 -15.70 6.50
CA TRP A 115 -13.27 -14.63 5.52
C TRP A 115 -13.20 -13.25 6.17
N TYR A 116 -12.46 -12.33 5.53
CA TYR A 116 -12.33 -10.93 5.94
C TYR A 116 -12.46 -10.01 4.74
N GLN A 117 -13.03 -8.83 4.92
CA GLN A 117 -13.08 -7.76 3.93
C GLN A 117 -11.78 -6.96 3.95
N VAL A 118 -11.33 -6.52 2.77
CA VAL A 118 -10.15 -5.65 2.61
C VAL A 118 -10.41 -4.63 1.52
N ASP A 119 -10.23 -3.34 1.83
CA ASP A 119 -10.32 -2.27 0.85
C ASP A 119 -9.09 -1.38 0.87
N CYS A 120 -8.13 -1.67 0.01
CA CYS A 120 -6.92 -0.88 -0.15
C CYS A 120 -7.19 0.54 -0.65
N THR A 121 -8.26 0.74 -1.42
CA THR A 121 -8.60 2.05 -1.98
C THR A 121 -9.05 3.03 -0.90
N TRP A 122 -9.88 2.57 0.03
CA TRP A 122 -10.38 3.40 1.13
C TRP A 122 -9.37 3.57 2.26
N ASP A 123 -8.36 2.72 2.31
CA ASP A 123 -7.22 2.88 3.21
C ASP A 123 -6.10 3.73 2.59
N ASP A 124 -6.20 4.05 1.29
CA ASP A 124 -5.35 5.03 0.62
C ASP A 124 -5.92 6.46 0.78
N PRO A 125 -5.20 7.38 1.45
CA PRO A 125 -5.72 8.70 1.73
C PRO A 125 -5.73 9.60 0.50
N VAL A 126 -6.92 9.88 0.01
CA VAL A 126 -7.15 10.69 -1.21
C VAL A 126 -7.36 12.18 -0.97
N ASP A 127 -7.44 12.66 0.27
CA ASP A 127 -7.80 14.04 0.63
C ASP A 127 -6.60 14.93 0.95
N GLY A 128 -5.60 14.96 0.08
CA GLY A 128 -4.44 15.79 0.28
C GLY A 128 -3.46 15.27 1.32
N SER A 129 -3.69 14.08 1.72
CA SER A 129 -2.85 13.32 2.62
C SER A 129 -2.16 12.15 1.93
N ASP A 130 -2.14 12.16 0.60
CA ASP A 130 -1.35 11.25 -0.24
C ASP A 130 0.14 11.51 0.02
N GLN A 131 0.55 11.21 1.25
CA GLN A 131 1.86 11.52 1.79
C GLN A 131 2.67 10.24 1.87
N LEU A 132 3.95 10.35 1.55
CA LEU A 132 4.90 9.27 1.78
C LEU A 132 4.76 8.71 3.21
N GLY A 133 4.52 7.41 3.32
CA GLY A 133 4.38 6.74 4.60
C GLY A 133 3.03 6.92 5.29
N TYR A 134 2.05 7.50 4.63
CA TYR A 134 0.68 7.55 5.16
C TYR A 134 -0.11 6.36 4.61
N CYS A 135 -0.74 5.62 5.49
CA CYS A 135 -1.59 4.48 5.18
C CYS A 135 -2.63 4.30 6.28
N MET A 136 -3.88 4.18 5.93
CA MET A 136 -4.93 3.80 6.88
C MET A 136 -5.08 2.28 6.90
N HIS A 137 -5.68 1.76 7.97
CA HIS A 137 -5.86 0.31 8.16
C HIS A 137 -7.29 -0.01 8.60
N LYS A 138 -8.18 0.96 8.46
CA LYS A 138 -9.55 0.81 8.93
C LYS A 138 -10.29 -0.29 8.16
N HIS A 139 -10.03 -0.41 6.87
CA HIS A 139 -10.68 -1.35 5.97
C HIS A 139 -9.83 -2.60 5.68
N LEU A 140 -8.79 -2.84 6.46
CA LEU A 140 -7.95 -4.02 6.37
C LEU A 140 -8.46 -5.10 7.34
N LEU A 141 -8.87 -6.25 6.83
CA LEU A 141 -9.34 -7.40 7.59
C LEU A 141 -10.55 -7.09 8.50
N CYS A 142 -11.62 -6.59 7.91
CA CYS A 142 -12.89 -6.27 8.60
C CYS A 142 -13.92 -7.38 8.45
N THR A 143 -14.92 -7.35 9.33
CA THR A 143 -16.19 -8.06 9.09
C THR A 143 -17.00 -7.38 7.98
N THR A 144 -17.96 -8.10 7.42
CA THR A 144 -18.93 -7.49 6.47
C THR A 144 -19.77 -6.42 7.15
N GLU A 145 -20.13 -6.58 8.44
CA GLU A 145 -20.88 -5.59 9.21
C GLU A 145 -20.11 -4.27 9.32
N GLU A 146 -18.82 -4.32 9.68
CA GLU A 146 -17.97 -3.13 9.77
C GLU A 146 -17.77 -2.47 8.41
N MET A 147 -17.51 -3.28 7.37
CA MET A 147 -17.33 -2.77 6.01
C MET A 147 -18.58 -2.04 5.51
N ASN A 148 -19.76 -2.63 5.64
CA ASN A 148 -21.03 -2.03 5.21
C ASN A 148 -21.33 -0.72 5.96
N THR A 149 -21.01 -0.65 7.25
CA THR A 149 -21.17 0.58 8.05
C THR A 149 -20.34 1.72 7.47
N ASN A 150 -19.14 1.43 7.05
CA ASN A 150 -18.22 2.43 6.48
C ASN A 150 -18.57 2.80 5.03
N HIS A 151 -18.97 1.82 4.22
CA HIS A 151 -19.29 2.03 2.81
C HIS A 151 -20.71 2.54 2.58
N ASN A 152 -21.56 2.58 3.61
CA ASN A 152 -22.99 2.82 3.48
C ASN A 152 -23.64 1.86 2.47
N ASP A 153 -23.14 0.64 2.40
CA ASP A 153 -23.63 -0.44 1.57
C ASP A 153 -24.46 -1.38 2.47
N ASP A 154 -25.70 -1.67 2.08
CA ASP A 154 -26.52 -2.67 2.78
C ASP A 154 -26.15 -4.10 2.36
N GLY A 155 -25.23 -4.26 1.41
CA GLY A 155 -24.71 -5.53 0.95
C GLY A 155 -25.63 -6.29 0.01
N ASP A 156 -26.80 -5.74 -0.32
CA ASP A 156 -27.83 -6.45 -1.10
C ASP A 156 -27.38 -6.72 -2.55
N ASP A 157 -26.55 -5.83 -3.13
CA ASP A 157 -26.04 -5.96 -4.49
C ASP A 157 -24.57 -6.33 -4.59
N SER A 158 -23.87 -6.47 -3.45
CA SER A 158 -22.46 -6.85 -3.43
C SER A 158 -22.24 -8.27 -3.92
N VAL A 159 -21.32 -8.44 -4.86
CA VAL A 159 -21.01 -9.71 -5.51
C VAL A 159 -19.52 -10.00 -5.48
N ALA A 160 -19.16 -11.17 -4.99
CA ALA A 160 -17.79 -11.66 -5.02
C ALA A 160 -17.49 -12.44 -6.31
N PHE A 161 -16.32 -12.17 -6.90
CA PHE A 161 -15.85 -12.84 -8.11
C PHE A 161 -14.57 -13.61 -7.84
N ASP A 162 -14.59 -14.89 -8.17
CA ASP A 162 -13.39 -15.72 -8.25
C ASP A 162 -12.67 -15.44 -9.58
N LEU A 163 -11.45 -14.95 -9.50
CA LEU A 163 -10.63 -14.64 -10.69
C LEU A 163 -10.20 -15.89 -11.47
N GLU A 164 -10.22 -17.07 -10.85
CA GLU A 164 -9.89 -18.31 -11.55
C GLU A 164 -11.02 -18.81 -12.41
N ASN A 165 -12.20 -18.88 -11.82
CA ASN A 165 -13.35 -19.52 -12.42
C ASN A 165 -14.25 -18.52 -13.12
N LEU A 166 -13.98 -17.21 -13.02
CA LEU A 166 -14.79 -16.10 -13.53
C LEU A 166 -16.27 -16.24 -13.12
N GLY A 167 -16.49 -16.88 -11.97
CA GLY A 167 -17.82 -17.13 -11.42
C GLY A 167 -18.10 -16.24 -10.23
N THR A 168 -19.37 -15.90 -10.02
CA THR A 168 -19.82 -15.21 -8.83
C THR A 168 -19.96 -16.18 -7.68
N GLN A 169 -19.55 -15.76 -6.49
CA GLN A 169 -19.69 -16.51 -5.25
C GLN A 169 -20.58 -15.74 -4.26
N ASN A 170 -21.45 -16.43 -3.59
CA ASN A 170 -22.30 -15.83 -2.55
C ASN A 170 -21.59 -15.93 -1.19
N ILE A 171 -20.44 -15.29 -1.06
CA ILE A 171 -19.59 -15.34 0.13
C ILE A 171 -19.44 -13.99 0.83
N VAL A 172 -19.98 -12.91 0.27
CA VAL A 172 -19.79 -11.54 0.81
C VAL A 172 -20.18 -11.44 2.28
N ASN A 173 -21.24 -12.14 2.71
CA ASN A 173 -21.70 -12.15 4.08
C ASN A 173 -20.98 -13.17 5.00
N LEU A 174 -19.92 -13.83 4.53
CA LEU A 174 -19.16 -14.80 5.33
C LEU A 174 -18.06 -14.17 6.19
N ALA A 175 -17.69 -12.90 5.96
CA ALA A 175 -16.74 -12.20 6.82
C ALA A 175 -17.43 -11.79 8.13
N THR A 176 -17.44 -12.69 9.09
CA THR A 176 -18.11 -12.52 10.40
C THR A 176 -17.14 -12.67 11.58
N ASP A 177 -15.88 -13.00 11.31
CA ASP A 177 -14.85 -13.12 12.34
C ASP A 177 -14.26 -11.75 12.64
N ASP A 178 -14.33 -11.31 13.89
CA ASP A 178 -13.92 -9.98 14.37
C ASP A 178 -12.49 -9.95 14.97
N THR A 179 -11.72 -11.02 14.77
CA THR A 179 -10.37 -11.19 15.34
C THR A 179 -9.48 -9.98 15.10
N TYR A 180 -9.61 -9.34 13.93
CA TYR A 180 -8.74 -8.23 13.54
C TYR A 180 -9.37 -6.83 13.71
N GLU A 181 -10.61 -6.69 14.17
CA GLU A 181 -11.28 -5.39 14.25
C GLU A 181 -10.70 -4.46 15.33
N ASN A 182 -10.17 -5.02 16.41
CA ASN A 182 -9.61 -4.25 17.52
C ASN A 182 -8.10 -4.38 17.64
N THR A 183 -7.41 -4.68 16.57
CA THR A 183 -5.94 -4.80 16.55
C THR A 183 -5.27 -3.44 16.63
N TRP A 184 -4.02 -3.44 17.10
CA TRP A 184 -3.25 -2.22 17.35
C TRP A 184 -3.01 -1.38 16.08
N TRP A 185 -3.06 -1.94 14.88
CA TRP A 185 -2.82 -1.23 13.63
C TRP A 185 -4.06 -0.46 13.12
N LYS A 186 -5.28 -0.80 13.54
CA LYS A 186 -6.52 -0.22 13.02
C LYS A 186 -6.60 1.31 13.10
N ASP A 187 -5.98 1.91 14.09
CA ASP A 187 -5.94 3.36 14.32
C ASP A 187 -4.66 4.02 13.80
N LYS A 188 -3.72 3.25 13.25
CA LYS A 188 -2.48 3.79 12.70
C LYS A 188 -2.74 4.45 11.34
N LYS A 189 -1.98 5.51 11.11
CA LYS A 189 -2.04 6.32 9.88
C LYS A 189 -0.69 6.39 9.17
N SER A 190 0.26 5.61 9.59
CA SER A 190 1.54 5.46 8.92
C SER A 190 1.62 4.10 8.28
N ALA A 191 2.37 3.99 7.19
CA ALA A 191 2.74 2.69 6.67
C ALA A 191 3.35 1.81 7.77
N ILE A 192 3.03 0.53 7.74
CA ILE A 192 3.55 -0.50 8.63
C ILE A 192 4.30 -1.49 7.78
N PHE A 193 5.60 -1.62 7.98
CA PHE A 193 6.46 -2.34 7.06
C PHE A 193 7.40 -3.31 7.75
N PRO A 194 7.69 -4.47 7.15
CA PRO A 194 8.61 -5.45 7.69
C PRO A 194 10.07 -5.11 7.36
N CYS A 195 10.95 -5.30 8.32
CA CYS A 195 12.40 -5.21 8.12
C CYS A 195 13.12 -6.11 9.10
N GLY A 196 13.95 -7.02 8.60
CA GLY A 196 14.75 -7.91 9.45
C GLY A 196 13.96 -8.96 10.22
N GLY A 197 12.68 -9.10 9.95
CA GLY A 197 11.76 -9.99 10.67
C GLY A 197 10.82 -9.26 11.62
N ASP A 198 11.03 -7.96 11.84
CA ASP A 198 10.24 -7.11 12.72
C ASP A 198 9.39 -6.11 11.91
N TRP A 199 8.37 -5.54 12.52
CA TRP A 199 7.43 -4.61 11.91
C TRP A 199 7.61 -3.21 12.46
N TYR A 200 7.73 -2.21 11.57
CA TYR A 200 8.00 -0.82 11.91
C TYR A 200 6.83 0.08 11.51
N TYR A 201 6.54 1.07 12.36
CA TYR A 201 5.53 2.09 12.08
C TYR A 201 5.85 3.41 12.76
N ALA A 202 5.34 4.52 12.23
CA ALA A 202 5.45 5.81 12.89
C ALA A 202 4.18 6.19 13.66
N SER A 203 4.38 6.93 14.74
CA SER A 203 3.31 7.60 15.45
C SER A 203 3.82 8.92 16.04
N GLY A 204 3.29 10.01 15.52
CA GLY A 204 3.79 11.34 15.87
C GLY A 204 5.22 11.57 15.38
N GLU A 205 6.11 11.86 16.31
CA GLU A 205 7.54 12.14 16.09
C GLU A 205 8.41 10.92 16.34
N ARG A 206 7.83 9.72 16.35
CA ARG A 206 8.48 8.50 16.78
C ARG A 206 8.32 7.39 15.76
N LEU A 207 9.38 6.62 15.59
CA LEU A 207 9.36 5.33 14.91
C LEU A 207 9.39 4.21 15.97
N PHE A 208 8.49 3.28 15.81
CA PHE A 208 8.36 2.11 16.68
C PHE A 208 8.62 0.83 15.90
N TRP A 209 8.98 -0.22 16.62
CA TRP A 209 9.07 -1.57 16.07
C TRP A 209 8.39 -2.59 16.98
N ARG A 210 8.01 -3.73 16.41
CA ARG A 210 7.34 -4.87 17.04
C ARG A 210 7.84 -6.15 16.42
N ASP A 211 7.88 -7.22 17.20
CA ASP A 211 8.33 -8.54 16.76
C ASP A 211 7.39 -9.16 15.73
N ASP A 212 6.08 -8.86 15.81
CA ASP A 212 5.05 -9.40 14.92
C ASP A 212 3.84 -8.45 14.79
N LEU A 213 2.84 -8.86 14.03
CA LEU A 213 1.55 -8.17 13.88
C LEU A 213 0.55 -8.52 15.00
N GLY A 214 0.89 -9.42 15.91
CA GLY A 214 0.06 -9.85 17.02
C GLY A 214 0.01 -8.85 18.18
N ASP A 215 -0.39 -9.34 19.34
CA ASP A 215 -0.54 -8.54 20.56
C ASP A 215 0.78 -8.52 21.37
N CYS A 216 1.79 -7.88 20.81
CA CYS A 216 3.07 -7.64 21.48
C CYS A 216 3.26 -6.15 21.83
N ASP A 217 4.20 -5.84 22.67
CA ASP A 217 4.56 -4.45 23.01
C ASP A 217 5.29 -3.75 21.84
N SER A 218 5.13 -2.44 21.76
CA SER A 218 5.89 -1.62 20.80
C SER A 218 7.14 -1.05 21.45
N ASN A 219 8.24 -1.14 20.74
CA ASN A 219 9.54 -0.65 21.16
C ASN A 219 9.91 0.62 20.37
N LEU A 220 10.57 1.57 21.01
CA LEU A 220 10.99 2.82 20.38
C LEU A 220 12.29 2.58 19.60
N ALA A 221 12.29 2.87 18.29
CA ALA A 221 13.48 2.84 17.44
C ALA A 221 14.09 4.24 17.24
N LEU A 222 13.24 5.27 17.06
CA LEU A 222 13.70 6.63 16.84
C LEU A 222 12.71 7.63 17.44
N GLU A 223 13.23 8.69 18.05
CA GLU A 223 12.49 9.91 18.36
C GLU A 223 13.16 11.10 17.67
N ASP A 224 12.38 11.86 16.90
CA ASP A 224 12.88 13.03 16.17
C ASP A 224 11.92 14.21 16.36
N ASP A 225 12.37 15.23 17.08
CA ASP A 225 11.61 16.43 17.43
C ASP A 225 11.10 17.22 16.18
N SER A 226 11.63 16.93 15.01
CA SER A 226 11.22 17.58 13.77
C SER A 226 10.05 16.88 13.04
N GLY A 227 9.48 15.85 13.67
CA GLY A 227 8.30 15.12 13.16
C GLY A 227 8.67 14.02 12.15
N VAL A 228 8.76 12.78 12.64
CA VAL A 228 8.84 11.62 11.76
C VAL A 228 7.43 11.33 11.24
N VAL A 229 7.20 11.57 9.96
CA VAL A 229 6.14 10.85 9.24
C VAL A 229 6.87 9.68 8.60
N ALA A 230 6.58 8.47 9.02
CA ALA A 230 7.31 7.31 8.52
C ALA A 230 7.06 7.17 7.05
N GLY A 231 8.12 7.21 6.31
CA GLY A 231 8.14 6.88 4.92
C GLY A 231 8.15 5.37 4.68
N SER A 232 7.96 4.99 3.46
CA SER A 232 8.19 3.63 3.01
C SER A 232 9.68 3.27 3.09
N ILE A 233 9.96 1.99 3.33
CA ILE A 233 11.31 1.44 3.20
C ILE A 233 11.62 1.27 1.72
N ALA A 234 12.86 1.56 1.33
CA ALA A 234 13.37 1.18 0.03
C ALA A 234 13.43 -0.35 -0.11
N LEU A 235 13.56 -0.83 -1.35
CA LEU A 235 13.52 -2.25 -1.71
C LEU A 235 14.51 -3.17 -0.97
N ASP A 236 15.57 -2.62 -0.39
CA ASP A 236 16.53 -3.35 0.44
C ASP A 236 16.08 -3.52 1.90
N GLY A 237 14.98 -2.89 2.27
CA GLY A 237 14.39 -2.97 3.59
C GLY A 237 15.15 -2.20 4.68
N THR A 238 16.19 -1.44 4.34
CA THR A 238 17.02 -0.73 5.31
C THR A 238 16.98 0.78 5.20
N LEU A 239 16.48 1.33 4.09
CA LEU A 239 16.37 2.76 3.89
C LEU A 239 14.98 3.27 4.25
N LEU A 240 14.92 4.16 5.23
CA LEU A 240 13.73 4.89 5.62
C LEU A 240 13.76 6.29 5.05
N VAL A 241 12.62 6.79 4.61
CA VAL A 241 12.45 8.19 4.26
C VAL A 241 11.34 8.79 5.11
N ALA A 242 11.62 9.94 5.69
CA ALA A 242 10.67 10.69 6.46
C ALA A 242 10.56 12.12 5.92
N THR A 243 9.36 12.68 6.01
CA THR A 243 9.09 14.06 5.62
C THR A 243 8.69 14.88 6.83
N ASP A 244 8.91 16.19 6.76
CA ASP A 244 8.45 17.12 7.78
C ASP A 244 6.91 17.17 7.80
N LYS A 245 6.36 17.07 9.01
CA LYS A 245 4.92 17.20 9.26
C LYS A 245 4.36 18.59 8.95
N GLN A 246 5.22 19.60 8.86
CA GLN A 246 4.87 20.99 8.55
C GLN A 246 5.00 21.33 7.06
N ALA A 247 4.94 20.35 6.19
CA ALA A 247 5.05 20.49 4.74
C ALA A 247 4.12 21.58 4.12
N CYS A 248 3.23 22.15 4.89
CA CYS A 248 2.33 23.24 4.52
C CYS A 248 2.93 24.64 4.70
N GLU A 249 4.07 24.77 5.37
CA GLU A 249 4.72 26.06 5.65
C GLU A 249 6.11 26.12 5.00
N GLN A 250 6.46 27.23 4.49
CA GLN A 250 7.56 27.71 3.63
C GLN A 250 8.92 26.97 3.59
N SER A 251 9.18 25.98 4.42
CA SER A 251 10.41 25.16 4.37
C SER A 251 10.15 23.74 4.85
N SER A 252 10.09 22.82 3.93
CA SER A 252 9.98 21.40 4.22
C SER A 252 11.30 20.68 3.93
N TRP A 253 11.49 19.53 4.52
CA TRP A 253 12.67 18.73 4.27
C TRP A 253 12.32 17.24 4.24
N ILE A 254 13.16 16.49 3.53
CA ILE A 254 13.16 15.03 3.50
C ILE A 254 14.40 14.56 4.24
N LYS A 255 14.22 13.65 5.18
CA LYS A 255 15.30 12.91 5.83
C LYS A 255 15.36 11.49 5.32
N GLN A 256 16.56 11.02 5.14
CA GLN A 256 16.85 9.61 4.86
C GLN A 256 17.56 9.02 6.08
N TYR A 257 17.06 7.88 6.51
CA TYR A 257 17.66 7.13 7.60
C TYR A 257 18.04 5.74 7.10
N GLU A 258 19.10 5.20 7.65
CA GLU A 258 19.42 3.78 7.54
C GLU A 258 19.00 3.10 8.82
N LEU A 259 18.27 2.01 8.69
CA LEU A 259 17.86 1.14 9.78
C LEU A 259 18.77 -0.09 9.80
N ASP A 260 19.39 -0.37 10.93
CA ASP A 260 20.03 -1.66 11.19
C ASP A 260 18.99 -2.61 11.81
N PRO A 261 18.51 -3.62 11.07
CA PRO A 261 17.46 -4.50 11.55
C PRO A 261 17.93 -5.41 12.72
N ALA A 262 19.22 -5.58 12.92
CA ALA A 262 19.74 -6.43 14.00
C ALA A 262 19.81 -5.70 15.35
N SER A 263 20.01 -4.39 15.33
CA SER A 263 20.11 -3.56 16.54
C SER A 263 18.92 -2.62 16.71
N HIS A 264 18.06 -2.49 15.70
CA HIS A 264 16.97 -1.51 15.55
C HIS A 264 17.47 -0.05 15.61
N GLU A 265 18.77 0.16 15.42
CA GLU A 265 19.37 1.49 15.40
C GLU A 265 19.00 2.20 14.09
N VAL A 266 18.52 3.44 14.21
CA VAL A 266 18.16 4.29 13.08
C VAL A 266 19.14 5.46 13.00
N THR A 267 19.88 5.56 11.89
CA THR A 267 20.91 6.57 11.67
C THR A 267 20.52 7.53 10.57
N GLU A 268 20.46 8.84 10.85
CA GLU A 268 20.25 9.85 9.80
C GLU A 268 21.45 9.86 8.82
N LYS A 269 21.16 9.62 7.55
CA LYS A 269 22.15 9.65 6.46
C LYS A 269 22.15 10.94 5.69
N LYS A 270 20.96 11.51 5.48
CA LYS A 270 20.80 12.69 4.65
C LYS A 270 19.59 13.50 5.09
N LYS A 271 19.76 14.82 5.07
CA LYS A 271 18.67 15.77 5.20
C LYS A 271 18.71 16.74 4.04
N GLU A 272 17.62 16.90 3.34
CA GLU A 272 17.49 17.86 2.24
C GLU A 272 16.34 18.80 2.50
N SER A 273 16.61 20.11 2.41
CA SER A 273 15.58 21.13 2.45
C SER A 273 14.95 21.29 1.07
N LEU A 274 13.64 21.25 1.02
CA LEU A 274 12.87 21.45 -0.20
C LEU A 274 11.95 22.66 0.01
N GLN A 275 11.91 23.58 -0.96
CA GLN A 275 10.97 24.69 -0.90
C GLN A 275 9.57 24.18 -1.24
N SER A 276 8.64 24.32 -0.29
CA SER A 276 7.20 24.07 -0.49
C SER A 276 6.87 22.64 -0.94
N ILE A 277 7.09 21.65 -0.07
CA ILE A 277 6.58 20.30 -0.35
C ILE A 277 5.20 20.16 0.27
N GLY A 278 4.22 19.78 -0.54
CA GLY A 278 2.91 19.35 -0.06
C GLY A 278 2.84 17.85 0.16
N ILE A 279 3.48 17.08 -0.71
CA ILE A 279 3.35 15.63 -0.76
C ILE A 279 4.68 14.99 -1.13
N ALA A 280 4.98 13.85 -0.52
CA ALA A 280 6.05 12.97 -0.94
C ALA A 280 5.51 11.55 -1.07
N ALA A 281 5.80 10.89 -2.18
CA ALA A 281 5.41 9.53 -2.47
C ALA A 281 6.61 8.70 -2.90
N GLN A 282 6.52 7.39 -2.80
CA GLN A 282 7.51 6.46 -3.35
C GLN A 282 6.91 5.65 -4.49
N TRP A 283 7.65 5.56 -5.58
CA TRP A 283 7.31 4.73 -6.70
C TRP A 283 8.60 4.13 -7.29
N ASP A 284 8.64 2.82 -7.45
CA ASP A 284 9.80 2.12 -8.04
C ASP A 284 11.17 2.46 -7.42
N GLY A 285 11.23 2.67 -6.10
CA GLY A 285 12.46 3.09 -5.42
C GLY A 285 12.84 4.55 -5.68
N ILE A 286 11.98 5.32 -6.34
CA ILE A 286 12.14 6.74 -6.60
C ILE A 286 11.24 7.53 -5.65
N TYR A 287 11.78 8.58 -5.04
CA TYR A 287 11.02 9.47 -4.17
C TYR A 287 10.61 10.73 -4.91
N TYR A 288 9.37 11.08 -4.72
CA TYR A 288 8.70 12.15 -5.43
C TYR A 288 8.21 13.21 -4.45
N ALA A 289 8.47 14.46 -4.72
CA ALA A 289 8.02 15.57 -3.91
C ALA A 289 7.33 16.63 -4.77
N VAL A 290 6.16 17.07 -4.35
CA VAL A 290 5.31 18.01 -5.08
C VAL A 290 5.06 19.25 -4.25
N SER A 291 4.99 20.41 -4.88
CA SER A 291 4.61 21.64 -4.19
C SER A 291 3.11 21.67 -3.90
N GLN A 292 2.74 22.28 -2.78
CA GLN A 292 1.32 22.42 -2.38
C GLN A 292 0.44 23.10 -3.43
N GLN A 293 1.01 23.92 -4.31
CA GLN A 293 0.27 24.58 -5.39
C GLN A 293 -0.10 23.62 -6.54
N GLU A 294 0.60 22.51 -6.66
CA GLU A 294 0.43 21.49 -7.71
C GLU A 294 -0.41 20.31 -7.25
N TYR A 295 -0.93 20.39 -6.04
CA TYR A 295 -1.66 19.35 -5.33
C TYR A 295 -2.88 18.74 -6.06
N HIS A 296 -3.48 19.46 -6.98
CA HIS A 296 -4.65 18.99 -7.74
C HIS A 296 -4.30 18.36 -9.10
N GLN A 297 -3.03 18.12 -9.36
CA GLN A 297 -2.57 17.54 -10.61
C GLN A 297 -1.83 16.23 -10.34
N ASP A 298 -1.80 15.36 -11.33
CA ASP A 298 -1.10 14.07 -11.23
C ASP A 298 0.32 14.27 -10.65
N VAL A 299 0.52 13.78 -9.46
CA VAL A 299 1.77 13.89 -8.69
C VAL A 299 2.97 13.48 -9.53
N ARG A 300 2.82 12.48 -10.38
CA ARG A 300 3.88 11.95 -11.25
C ARG A 300 4.37 12.91 -12.31
N GLN A 301 3.55 13.88 -12.75
CA GLN A 301 3.96 14.85 -13.78
C GLN A 301 4.91 15.93 -13.24
N TYR A 302 4.91 16.15 -11.94
CA TYR A 302 5.66 17.21 -11.27
C TYR A 302 6.89 16.74 -10.52
N ILE A 303 7.23 15.50 -10.71
CA ILE A 303 8.24 14.81 -9.97
C ILE A 303 9.63 15.29 -10.33
N LYS A 304 10.29 15.89 -9.40
CA LYS A 304 11.75 15.97 -9.42
C LYS A 304 12.29 14.67 -8.85
N THR A 305 12.51 13.73 -9.75
CA THR A 305 13.22 12.51 -9.42
C THR A 305 14.56 12.87 -8.80
N ARG A 306 14.78 12.40 -7.60
CA ARG A 306 16.13 12.25 -7.08
C ARG A 306 16.41 10.77 -7.11
N ASP A 307 17.31 10.39 -8.01
CA ASP A 307 17.83 9.04 -8.03
C ASP A 307 18.41 8.72 -6.64
N ILE A 308 17.63 8.03 -5.86
CA ILE A 308 18.19 7.31 -4.73
C ILE A 308 18.76 6.06 -5.36
N PRO A 309 20.06 5.81 -5.22
CA PRO A 309 20.65 4.60 -5.79
C PRO A 309 19.87 3.41 -5.22
N VAL A 310 19.05 2.78 -6.03
CA VAL A 310 18.49 1.47 -5.69
C VAL A 310 19.68 0.54 -5.56
N PRO A 311 19.91 -0.09 -4.40
CA PRO A 311 20.95 -1.08 -4.28
C PRO A 311 20.69 -2.15 -5.34
N THR A 312 21.56 -2.24 -6.33
CA THR A 312 21.50 -3.31 -7.31
C THR A 312 21.69 -4.61 -6.54
N ALA A 313 20.62 -5.39 -6.43
CA ALA A 313 20.73 -6.73 -5.90
C ALA A 313 21.84 -7.44 -6.65
N THR A 314 22.93 -7.71 -5.97
CA THR A 314 24.03 -8.49 -6.54
C THR A 314 23.43 -9.87 -6.82
N PRO A 315 23.44 -10.35 -8.08
CA PRO A 315 22.92 -11.68 -8.35
C PRO A 315 23.72 -12.65 -7.49
N THR A 316 23.09 -13.26 -6.52
CA THR A 316 23.69 -14.36 -5.78
C THR A 316 23.95 -15.45 -6.81
N ALA A 317 25.21 -15.70 -7.10
CA ALA A 317 25.61 -16.80 -7.96
C ALA A 317 25.06 -18.09 -7.35
N VAL A 318 24.10 -18.70 -8.06
CA VAL A 318 23.59 -20.03 -7.73
C VAL A 318 24.76 -20.99 -7.92
N PRO A 319 25.08 -21.84 -6.93
CA PRO A 319 26.18 -22.79 -7.02
C PRO A 319 25.95 -23.88 -8.06
#